data_17d969522f6863a17ddf65a397a5b9ac
#
_entry.id   17d969522f6863a17ddf65a397a5b9ac
#
_cell.length_a   1.000
_cell.length_b   1.000
_cell.length_c   1.000
_cell.angle_alpha   90.00
_cell.angle_beta   90.00
_cell.angle_gamma   90.00
#
_symmetry.space_group_name_H-M   'P 1'
#
loop_
_entity.id
_entity.type
_entity.pdbx_description
1 polymer ?
#
loop_
_entity_poly.entity_id
_entity_poly.type
_entity_poly.pdbx_seq_one_letter_code
_entity_poly.pdbx_strand_id
1 'polypeptide(L)'
;MVAIVRSQPAIVLFSLFLLAFGCDRASGDPTPEARANARPEPAPIEPAEGPESEPAKPEIAPAEPPPAPPPVQPPSPGAGIEDERNTIAVFEAAGPATVFVTQSQAVRNRFTASVDQIPAGSGSGFIWDAEGHVVTNFHVVAQGQSFTVTLDDGKVYAARLVGGDPKRDIAVLQIEGKDRELRPLTLPPPEQPLVVGQKALAIGNPFGLDHSLTVGVVSALDREVVGFGGVSIRDMIQTDASINPGNSGGPLLDSAGRLIGMNTMIFSKTGTSAGIGFAVPVSTIRRLVPQIIQFGAPRRAALGIDIVGDHIARRAGIEGVAIREVQVEGPAAKAGLHGLKIEGDQVVLGDVIVGIEDEVVRNYDDLFNALDRFEPGESVGVKVQRAGEVFVIPVELTVLGP
;
A
#
# COMPACT_ATOMS: atom_id res chain seq x y z
N MET A 1 -26.51 -33.27 -44.32
CA MET A 1 -26.56 -31.93 -44.93
C MET A 1 -26.64 -30.96 -43.77
N VAL A 2 -25.47 -30.57 -43.26
CA VAL A 2 -25.32 -29.68 -42.11
C VAL A 2 -24.74 -28.35 -42.63
N ALA A 3 -25.50 -27.30 -42.45
CA ALA A 3 -25.14 -25.98 -42.90
C ALA A 3 -24.10 -25.38 -41.92
N ILE A 4 -22.89 -25.13 -42.43
CA ILE A 4 -21.82 -24.41 -41.72
C ILE A 4 -22.10 -22.91 -41.95
N VAL A 5 -22.48 -22.22 -40.86
CA VAL A 5 -22.53 -20.76 -40.82
C VAL A 5 -21.10 -20.27 -40.55
N ARG A 6 -20.48 -19.68 -41.55
CA ARG A 6 -19.21 -18.95 -41.42
C ARG A 6 -19.49 -17.57 -40.84
N SER A 7 -19.11 -17.35 -39.57
CA SER A 7 -19.00 -16.01 -39.00
C SER A 7 -17.70 -15.36 -39.51
N GLN A 8 -17.81 -14.19 -40.12
CA GLN A 8 -16.65 -13.40 -40.55
C GLN A 8 -15.99 -12.76 -39.30
N PRO A 9 -14.64 -12.64 -39.28
CA PRO A 9 -13.96 -11.94 -38.18
C PRO A 9 -14.23 -10.43 -38.29
N ALA A 10 -14.58 -9.81 -37.16
CA ALA A 10 -14.74 -8.38 -37.05
C ALA A 10 -13.36 -7.71 -37.15
N ILE A 11 -13.11 -7.02 -38.25
CA ILE A 11 -11.92 -6.20 -38.47
C ILE A 11 -12.17 -4.85 -37.82
N VAL A 12 -11.41 -4.56 -36.74
CA VAL A 12 -11.42 -3.24 -36.10
C VAL A 12 -10.35 -2.39 -36.78
N LEU A 13 -10.76 -1.41 -37.59
CA LEU A 13 -9.87 -0.40 -38.16
C LEU A 13 -9.49 0.63 -37.12
N PHE A 14 -8.22 0.71 -36.74
CA PHE A 14 -7.67 1.85 -35.98
C PHE A 14 -6.84 2.73 -36.93
N SER A 15 -7.34 3.94 -37.21
CA SER A 15 -6.56 4.99 -37.87
C SER A 15 -5.69 5.70 -36.84
N LEU A 16 -4.37 5.61 -37.02
CA LEU A 16 -3.39 6.34 -36.21
C LEU A 16 -3.32 7.80 -36.71
N PHE A 17 -3.91 8.77 -35.99
CA PHE A 17 -3.70 10.19 -36.21
C PHE A 17 -2.43 10.64 -35.48
N LEU A 18 -1.38 10.95 -36.23
CA LEU A 18 -0.22 11.70 -35.72
C LEU A 18 -0.64 13.19 -35.63
N LEU A 19 -0.78 13.71 -34.40
CA LEU A 19 -0.90 15.13 -34.13
C LEU A 19 0.49 15.69 -33.79
N ALA A 20 1.06 16.43 -34.76
CA ALA A 20 2.21 17.29 -34.54
C ALA A 20 1.75 18.54 -33.75
N PHE A 21 2.37 18.81 -32.62
CA PHE A 21 2.19 20.07 -31.88
C PHE A 21 3.04 21.17 -32.52
N GLY A 22 2.39 22.10 -33.19
CA GLY A 22 2.94 23.40 -33.56
C GLY A 22 2.57 24.43 -32.48
N CYS A 23 3.60 25.09 -31.93
CA CYS A 23 3.41 26.29 -31.10
C CYS A 23 3.03 27.46 -31.98
N ASP A 24 1.87 28.09 -31.72
CA ASP A 24 1.60 29.45 -32.17
C ASP A 24 1.05 30.28 -31.01
N ARG A 25 1.75 31.40 -30.76
CA ARG A 25 1.37 32.45 -29.84
C ARG A 25 0.40 33.37 -30.55
N ALA A 26 -0.80 33.52 -30.02
CA ALA A 26 -1.67 34.63 -30.38
C ALA A 26 -2.25 35.27 -29.10
N SER A 27 -1.86 36.50 -28.91
CA SER A 27 -2.47 37.49 -27.98
C SER A 27 -3.89 37.83 -28.43
N GLY A 28 -4.86 37.77 -27.50
CA GLY A 28 -6.24 38.20 -27.73
C GLY A 28 -6.89 38.68 -26.43
N ASP A 29 -7.30 39.92 -26.43
CA ASP A 29 -7.98 40.64 -25.37
C ASP A 29 -9.29 39.97 -24.88
N PRO A 30 -9.70 40.18 -23.63
CA PRO A 30 -10.93 39.59 -23.10
C PRO A 30 -12.16 40.47 -23.39
N THR A 31 -13.17 39.87 -23.96
CA THR A 31 -14.54 40.45 -24.07
C THR A 31 -15.35 40.21 -22.80
N PRO A 32 -16.32 41.12 -22.50
CA PRO A 32 -16.95 41.21 -21.18
C PRO A 32 -18.31 40.48 -21.14
N GLU A 33 -18.37 39.38 -20.42
CA GLU A 33 -19.63 38.80 -19.95
C GLU A 33 -19.49 38.25 -18.51
N ALA A 34 -19.53 39.17 -17.54
CA ALA A 34 -19.68 38.84 -16.15
C ALA A 34 -20.51 39.92 -15.43
N ARG A 35 -21.80 39.94 -15.73
CA ARG A 35 -22.81 40.66 -14.92
C ARG A 35 -24.04 39.79 -14.78
N ALA A 36 -24.14 39.07 -13.64
CA ALA A 36 -25.40 38.75 -12.97
C ALA A 36 -25.09 37.83 -11.77
N ASN A 37 -24.91 38.44 -10.60
CA ASN A 37 -25.27 37.88 -9.29
C ASN A 37 -24.79 38.84 -8.19
N ALA A 38 -25.35 40.08 -8.25
CA ALA A 38 -25.30 41.01 -7.12
C ALA A 38 -26.40 40.58 -6.13
N ARG A 39 -26.01 40.22 -4.92
CA ARG A 39 -26.95 40.14 -3.78
C ARG A 39 -27.51 41.54 -3.49
N PRO A 40 -28.79 41.68 -3.18
CA PRO A 40 -29.34 42.97 -2.77
C PRO A 40 -28.81 43.38 -1.39
N GLU A 41 -28.43 44.65 -1.29
CA GLU A 41 -28.04 45.33 -0.08
C GLU A 41 -29.25 45.42 0.88
N PRO A 42 -29.10 45.20 2.19
CA PRO A 42 -30.19 45.33 3.14
C PRO A 42 -30.57 46.84 3.32
N ALA A 43 -31.86 47.11 3.30
CA ALA A 43 -32.43 48.42 3.53
C ALA A 43 -32.14 48.98 4.95
N PRO A 44 -32.09 50.30 5.13
CA PRO A 44 -31.82 50.92 6.44
C PRO A 44 -32.95 50.62 7.43
N ILE A 45 -32.58 50.17 8.62
CA ILE A 45 -33.48 49.92 9.74
C ILE A 45 -33.71 51.26 10.45
N GLU A 46 -34.95 51.73 10.48
CA GLU A 46 -35.35 52.83 11.35
C GLU A 46 -35.23 52.48 12.82
N PRO A 47 -34.84 53.41 13.71
CA PRO A 47 -34.70 53.15 15.13
C PRO A 47 -36.05 52.91 15.79
N ALA A 48 -36.29 51.73 16.30
CA ALA A 48 -37.44 51.39 17.12
C ALA A 48 -37.37 52.10 18.48
N GLU A 49 -38.51 52.65 18.89
CA GLU A 49 -38.73 53.27 20.19
C GLU A 49 -38.32 52.38 21.35
N GLY A 50 -37.82 53.01 22.42
CA GLY A 50 -37.18 52.32 23.56
C GLY A 50 -38.11 51.38 24.33
N PRO A 51 -37.50 50.40 25.01
CA PRO A 51 -38.24 49.33 25.68
C PRO A 51 -39.00 49.83 26.92
N GLU A 52 -40.28 49.43 27.02
CA GLU A 52 -41.02 49.38 28.27
C GLU A 52 -40.29 48.51 29.29
N SER A 53 -40.28 49.01 30.52
CA SER A 53 -39.60 48.35 31.67
C SER A 53 -40.14 46.93 31.92
N GLU A 54 -39.32 45.93 31.66
CA GLU A 54 -39.55 44.56 32.06
C GLU A 54 -39.56 44.42 33.59
N PRO A 55 -40.50 43.67 34.17
CA PRO A 55 -40.48 43.41 35.63
C PRO A 55 -39.23 42.60 36.03
N ALA A 56 -38.58 43.06 37.09
CA ALA A 56 -37.36 42.44 37.65
C ALA A 56 -37.54 40.91 37.83
N LYS A 57 -36.72 40.12 37.16
CA LYS A 57 -36.58 38.70 37.46
C LYS A 57 -36.09 38.50 38.90
N PRO A 58 -36.67 37.55 39.65
CA PRO A 58 -36.15 37.22 40.99
C PRO A 58 -34.69 36.75 40.85
N GLU A 59 -33.82 37.37 41.62
CA GLU A 59 -32.40 37.03 41.79
C GLU A 59 -32.30 35.66 42.44
N ILE A 60 -32.03 34.62 41.61
CA ILE A 60 -31.76 33.27 42.11
C ILE A 60 -30.31 33.30 42.63
N ALA A 61 -30.17 33.19 43.93
CA ALA A 61 -28.85 33.03 44.55
C ALA A 61 -28.07 31.89 43.88
N PRO A 62 -26.75 32.06 43.62
CA PRO A 62 -25.94 30.99 43.04
C PRO A 62 -26.06 29.73 43.85
N ALA A 63 -26.51 28.61 43.24
CA ALA A 63 -26.50 27.30 43.89
C ALA A 63 -25.06 26.97 44.25
N GLU A 64 -24.83 26.55 45.49
CA GLU A 64 -23.53 26.03 45.88
C GLU A 64 -23.08 24.95 44.91
N PRO A 65 -21.80 24.96 44.43
CA PRO A 65 -21.30 23.94 43.56
C PRO A 65 -21.42 22.57 44.28
N PRO A 66 -21.81 21.50 43.54
CA PRO A 66 -21.89 20.17 44.10
C PRO A 66 -20.54 19.79 44.74
N PRO A 67 -20.56 19.08 45.86
CA PRO A 67 -19.32 18.63 46.51
C PRO A 67 -18.44 17.88 45.53
N ALA A 68 -17.14 18.19 45.52
CA ALA A 68 -16.18 17.51 44.66
C ALA A 68 -16.27 15.99 44.87
N PRO A 69 -16.27 15.20 43.77
CA PRO A 69 -16.29 13.74 43.89
C PRO A 69 -15.09 13.30 44.75
N PRO A 70 -15.26 12.24 45.58
CA PRO A 70 -14.16 11.73 46.38
C PRO A 70 -12.98 11.35 45.48
N PRO A 71 -11.73 11.57 45.91
CA PRO A 71 -10.56 11.22 45.13
C PRO A 71 -10.59 9.73 44.81
N VAL A 72 -10.40 9.41 43.52
CA VAL A 72 -10.31 8.04 43.03
C VAL A 72 -9.11 7.39 43.71
N GLN A 73 -9.33 6.36 44.50
CA GLN A 73 -8.25 5.61 45.09
C GLN A 73 -7.44 4.89 43.98
N PRO A 74 -6.10 4.95 44.04
CA PRO A 74 -5.30 4.18 43.08
C PRO A 74 -5.64 2.69 43.18
N PRO A 75 -5.72 1.97 42.06
CA PRO A 75 -6.02 0.54 42.09
C PRO A 75 -4.98 -0.20 42.94
N SER A 76 -5.42 -1.20 43.68
CA SER A 76 -4.51 -2.06 44.47
C SER A 76 -3.48 -2.72 43.57
N PRO A 77 -2.21 -2.86 44.00
CA PRO A 77 -1.21 -3.62 43.25
C PRO A 77 -1.76 -5.00 42.89
N GLY A 78 -1.82 -5.34 41.58
CA GLY A 78 -2.37 -6.59 41.07
C GLY A 78 -3.82 -6.55 40.65
N ALA A 79 -4.49 -5.40 40.66
CA ALA A 79 -5.88 -5.23 40.21
C ALA A 79 -6.07 -5.26 38.68
N GLY A 80 -4.99 -5.27 37.86
CA GLY A 80 -5.08 -5.34 36.41
C GLY A 80 -5.75 -6.63 35.93
N ILE A 81 -6.64 -6.51 34.98
CA ILE A 81 -7.28 -7.66 34.32
C ILE A 81 -6.24 -8.46 33.47
N GLU A 82 -6.51 -9.72 33.21
CA GLU A 82 -5.59 -10.60 32.46
C GLU A 82 -5.24 -10.03 31.10
N ASP A 83 -6.21 -9.47 30.38
CA ASP A 83 -6.01 -8.84 29.07
C ASP A 83 -5.07 -7.62 29.14
N GLU A 84 -5.19 -6.79 30.18
CA GLU A 84 -4.30 -5.65 30.43
C GLU A 84 -2.87 -6.12 30.68
N ARG A 85 -2.69 -7.13 31.54
CA ARG A 85 -1.36 -7.70 31.83
C ARG A 85 -0.72 -8.29 30.58
N ASN A 86 -1.51 -8.99 29.75
CA ASN A 86 -1.05 -9.52 28.47
C ASN A 86 -0.61 -8.39 27.54
N THR A 87 -1.42 -7.34 27.41
CA THR A 87 -1.11 -6.19 26.55
C THR A 87 0.20 -5.51 26.97
N ILE A 88 0.39 -5.27 28.26
CA ILE A 88 1.62 -4.70 28.82
C ILE A 88 2.82 -5.61 28.53
N ALA A 89 2.71 -6.90 28.83
CA ALA A 89 3.81 -7.85 28.64
C ALA A 89 4.23 -7.97 27.16
N VAL A 90 3.28 -7.97 26.22
CA VAL A 90 3.58 -7.97 24.78
C VAL A 90 4.29 -6.69 24.36
N PHE A 91 3.82 -5.53 24.85
CA PHE A 91 4.45 -4.25 24.53
C PHE A 91 5.88 -4.14 25.07
N GLU A 92 6.13 -4.53 26.31
CA GLU A 92 7.45 -4.54 26.91
C GLU A 92 8.42 -5.48 26.20
N ALA A 93 7.92 -6.64 25.75
CA ALA A 93 8.75 -7.63 25.06
C ALA A 93 9.07 -7.24 23.60
N ALA A 94 8.10 -6.67 22.88
CA ALA A 94 8.22 -6.42 21.45
C ALA A 94 8.56 -4.96 21.11
N GLY A 95 8.33 -4.01 22.02
CA GLY A 95 8.69 -2.60 21.84
C GLY A 95 10.13 -2.41 21.38
N PRO A 96 11.13 -3.02 22.04
CA PRO A 96 12.54 -2.87 21.66
C PRO A 96 12.88 -3.38 20.25
N ALA A 97 12.04 -4.23 19.66
CA ALA A 97 12.20 -4.66 18.28
C ALA A 97 11.61 -3.68 17.26
N THR A 98 10.77 -2.73 17.70
CA THR A 98 10.16 -1.72 16.84
C THR A 98 11.05 -0.50 16.75
N VAL A 99 11.36 -0.06 15.55
CA VAL A 99 12.33 1.01 15.30
C VAL A 99 11.70 2.17 14.54
N PHE A 100 12.30 3.35 14.67
CA PHE A 100 11.96 4.51 13.84
C PHE A 100 12.86 4.54 12.61
N VAL A 101 12.25 4.70 11.44
CA VAL A 101 12.93 4.78 10.15
C VAL A 101 12.77 6.17 9.57
N THR A 102 13.88 6.81 9.20
CA THR A 102 13.87 8.11 8.53
C THR A 102 14.56 8.01 7.19
N GLN A 103 13.96 8.64 6.18
CA GLN A 103 14.59 8.84 4.88
C GLN A 103 14.93 10.32 4.67
N SER A 104 16.06 10.60 4.03
CA SER A 104 16.51 11.94 3.69
C SER A 104 16.89 12.03 2.22
N GLN A 105 16.74 13.23 1.66
CA GLN A 105 17.18 13.57 0.29
C GLN A 105 18.30 14.60 0.34
N ALA A 106 19.27 14.45 -0.55
CA ALA A 106 20.33 15.42 -0.75
C ALA A 106 19.82 16.55 -1.66
N VAL A 107 19.66 17.74 -1.10
CA VAL A 107 19.28 18.94 -1.86
C VAL A 107 20.47 19.87 -1.98
N ARG A 108 20.86 20.15 -3.23
CA ARG A 108 21.95 21.10 -3.50
C ARG A 108 21.45 22.53 -3.33
N ASN A 109 22.01 23.24 -2.36
CA ASN A 109 21.73 24.66 -2.18
C ASN A 109 22.38 25.45 -3.33
N ARG A 110 21.54 26.14 -4.11
CA ARG A 110 22.02 26.89 -5.30
C ARG A 110 22.88 28.12 -4.94
N PHE A 111 22.76 28.60 -3.69
CA PHE A 111 23.49 29.81 -3.25
C PHE A 111 24.80 29.50 -2.54
N THR A 112 24.91 28.39 -1.83
CA THR A 112 26.07 28.02 -1.02
C THR A 112 26.89 26.88 -1.62
N ALA A 113 26.42 26.23 -2.69
CA ALA A 113 26.97 25.00 -3.28
C ALA A 113 27.09 23.83 -2.27
N SER A 114 26.52 23.98 -1.04
CA SER A 114 26.44 22.91 -0.07
C SER A 114 25.38 21.89 -0.49
N VAL A 115 25.56 20.64 -0.04
CA VAL A 115 24.56 19.58 -0.15
C VAL A 115 23.97 19.40 1.23
N ASP A 116 22.72 19.83 1.39
CA ASP A 116 21.99 19.71 2.65
C ASP A 116 21.11 18.45 2.59
N GLN A 117 21.12 17.64 3.66
CA GLN A 117 20.21 16.51 3.79
C GLN A 117 18.89 16.98 4.42
N ILE A 118 17.81 16.90 3.67
CA ILE A 118 16.47 17.28 4.13
C ILE A 118 15.67 16.01 4.40
N PRO A 119 15.03 15.88 5.57
CA PRO A 119 14.09 14.78 5.83
C PRO A 119 13.00 14.72 4.76
N ALA A 120 12.83 13.56 4.13
CA ALA A 120 11.88 13.34 3.05
C ALA A 120 10.67 12.49 3.48
N GLY A 121 10.75 11.85 4.63
CA GLY A 121 9.69 11.04 5.21
C GLY A 121 10.20 10.18 6.37
N SER A 122 9.26 9.60 7.08
CA SER A 122 9.55 8.70 8.20
C SER A 122 8.42 7.70 8.42
N GLY A 123 8.71 6.66 9.16
CA GLY A 123 7.77 5.63 9.58
C GLY A 123 8.39 4.73 10.64
N SER A 124 7.77 3.61 10.89
CA SER A 124 8.29 2.56 11.74
C SER A 124 8.91 1.44 10.92
N GLY A 125 9.64 0.58 11.61
CA GLY A 125 10.12 -0.70 11.12
C GLY A 125 10.23 -1.67 12.27
N PHE A 126 10.68 -2.87 11.98
CA PHE A 126 11.00 -3.85 13.03
C PHE A 126 12.24 -4.65 12.67
N ILE A 127 12.99 -5.05 13.71
CA ILE A 127 14.21 -5.85 13.59
C ILE A 127 13.81 -7.26 13.15
N TRP A 128 14.37 -7.68 11.99
CA TRP A 128 14.09 -8.99 11.40
C TRP A 128 15.01 -10.09 11.92
N ASP A 129 16.31 -9.77 12.07
CA ASP A 129 17.34 -10.73 12.47
C ASP A 129 18.45 -10.06 13.29
N ALA A 130 19.38 -10.88 13.80
CA ALA A 130 20.52 -10.42 14.56
C ALA A 130 21.61 -9.75 13.70
N GLU A 131 21.57 -9.96 12.40
CA GLU A 131 22.48 -9.33 11.42
C GLU A 131 22.15 -7.86 11.24
N GLY A 132 20.94 -7.42 11.61
CA GLY A 132 20.49 -6.04 11.62
C GLY A 132 19.70 -5.67 10.37
N HIS A 133 19.04 -6.64 9.78
CA HIS A 133 18.01 -6.33 8.80
C HIS A 133 16.76 -5.77 9.50
N VAL A 134 16.24 -4.69 8.95
CA VAL A 134 15.02 -4.01 9.39
C VAL A 134 14.01 -4.07 8.27
N VAL A 135 12.83 -4.57 8.57
CA VAL A 135 11.70 -4.60 7.64
C VAL A 135 10.83 -3.37 7.89
N THR A 136 10.42 -2.71 6.83
CA THR A 136 9.51 -1.56 6.82
C THR A 136 8.68 -1.53 5.55
N ASN A 137 7.74 -0.59 5.42
CA ASN A 137 7.02 -0.41 4.16
C ASN A 137 7.92 0.22 3.08
N PHE A 138 7.67 -0.16 1.82
CA PHE A 138 8.41 0.42 0.70
C PHE A 138 8.16 1.93 0.57
N HIS A 139 6.93 2.39 0.77
CA HIS A 139 6.60 3.83 0.70
C HIS A 139 7.35 4.66 1.75
N VAL A 140 7.76 4.08 2.89
CA VAL A 140 8.55 4.75 3.93
C VAL A 140 9.96 5.08 3.44
N VAL A 141 10.48 4.35 2.44
CA VAL A 141 11.86 4.50 1.92
C VAL A 141 11.91 4.95 0.46
N ALA A 142 10.78 5.00 -0.23
CA ALA A 142 10.69 5.14 -1.69
C ALA A 142 11.33 6.42 -2.25
N GLN A 143 11.43 7.49 -1.47
CA GLN A 143 11.94 8.78 -1.91
C GLN A 143 13.33 9.11 -1.33
N GLY A 144 13.86 8.26 -0.45
CA GLY A 144 15.11 8.49 0.26
C GLY A 144 16.35 8.17 -0.59
N GLN A 145 17.42 8.94 -0.34
CA GLN A 145 18.78 8.65 -0.83
C GLN A 145 19.69 8.19 0.32
N SER A 146 19.34 8.54 1.56
CA SER A 146 19.99 8.08 2.78
C SER A 146 18.95 7.73 3.83
N PHE A 147 19.27 6.76 4.67
CA PHE A 147 18.36 6.21 5.67
C PHE A 147 19.01 6.17 7.04
N THR A 148 18.23 6.39 8.07
CA THR A 148 18.64 6.14 9.45
C THR A 148 17.59 5.30 10.16
N VAL A 149 18.07 4.51 11.13
CA VAL A 149 17.24 3.70 12.02
C VAL A 149 17.55 4.12 13.45
N THR A 150 16.54 4.53 14.19
CA THR A 150 16.66 4.82 15.63
C THR A 150 16.09 3.64 16.42
N LEU A 151 16.90 3.06 17.29
CA LEU A 151 16.52 1.97 18.18
C LEU A 151 15.81 2.50 19.43
N ASP A 152 15.29 1.61 20.25
CA ASP A 152 14.57 1.89 21.51
C ASP A 152 15.42 2.63 22.57
N ASP A 153 16.76 2.46 22.51
CA ASP A 153 17.72 3.17 23.37
C ASP A 153 18.00 4.62 22.89
N GLY A 154 17.29 5.09 21.87
CA GLY A 154 17.45 6.41 21.26
C GLY A 154 18.68 6.58 20.37
N LYS A 155 19.51 5.54 20.19
CA LYS A 155 20.65 5.60 19.30
C LYS A 155 20.25 5.55 17.85
N VAL A 156 20.87 6.44 17.06
CA VAL A 156 20.64 6.58 15.63
C VAL A 156 21.77 5.89 14.86
N TYR A 157 21.41 4.99 13.97
CA TYR A 157 22.32 4.28 13.10
C TYR A 157 22.06 4.63 11.64
N ALA A 158 23.13 4.79 10.87
CA ALA A 158 23.01 4.81 9.42
C ALA A 158 22.53 3.44 8.93
N ALA A 159 21.73 3.46 7.88
CA ALA A 159 21.24 2.25 7.25
C ALA A 159 21.30 2.35 5.73
N ARG A 160 21.51 1.23 5.07
CA ARG A 160 21.44 1.12 3.62
C ARG A 160 20.20 0.33 3.19
N LEU A 161 19.62 0.70 2.06
CA LEU A 161 18.56 -0.09 1.44
C LEU A 161 19.18 -1.37 0.85
N VAL A 162 18.72 -2.53 1.33
CA VAL A 162 19.06 -3.84 0.77
C VAL A 162 18.26 -4.06 -0.50
N GLY A 163 16.97 -3.76 -0.45
CA GLY A 163 16.06 -3.88 -1.56
C GLY A 163 14.61 -3.80 -1.12
N GLY A 164 13.69 -4.13 -2.03
CA GLY A 164 12.28 -4.09 -1.69
C GLY A 164 11.35 -4.56 -2.79
N ASP A 165 10.08 -4.55 -2.46
CA ASP A 165 8.96 -4.87 -3.31
C ASP A 165 7.90 -3.76 -3.27
N PRO A 166 7.90 -2.83 -4.24
CA PRO A 166 6.91 -1.78 -4.32
C PRO A 166 5.47 -2.30 -4.41
N LYS A 167 5.26 -3.46 -5.04
CA LYS A 167 3.93 -4.03 -5.27
C LYS A 167 3.31 -4.68 -4.03
N ARG A 168 4.14 -5.08 -3.07
CA ARG A 168 3.70 -5.62 -1.78
C ARG A 168 3.99 -4.66 -0.62
N ASP A 169 4.50 -3.47 -0.95
CA ASP A 169 4.84 -2.41 0.00
C ASP A 169 5.81 -2.87 1.09
N ILE A 170 6.82 -3.66 0.72
CA ILE A 170 7.85 -4.20 1.64
C ILE A 170 9.21 -3.65 1.24
N ALA A 171 10.00 -3.20 2.20
CA ALA A 171 11.41 -2.87 2.04
C ALA A 171 12.25 -3.46 3.17
N VAL A 172 13.53 -3.73 2.87
CA VAL A 172 14.51 -4.19 3.85
C VAL A 172 15.67 -3.22 3.87
N LEU A 173 15.96 -2.70 5.06
CA LEU A 173 17.14 -1.91 5.36
C LEU A 173 18.15 -2.78 6.10
N GLN A 174 19.43 -2.45 5.99
CA GLN A 174 20.51 -3.02 6.79
C GLN A 174 21.12 -1.90 7.64
N ILE A 175 21.05 -2.05 8.96
CA ILE A 175 21.73 -1.15 9.91
C ILE A 175 23.24 -1.30 9.78
N GLU A 176 23.96 -0.19 9.69
CA GLU A 176 25.42 -0.17 9.66
C GLU A 176 25.99 -0.17 11.08
N GLY A 177 27.18 -0.77 11.24
CA GLY A 177 27.86 -0.89 12.54
C GLY A 177 27.59 -2.23 13.24
N LYS A 178 28.40 -2.57 14.25
CA LYS A 178 28.37 -3.88 14.96
C LYS A 178 28.09 -3.75 16.44
N ASP A 179 28.24 -2.58 17.05
CA ASP A 179 28.12 -2.37 18.49
C ASP A 179 26.67 -2.10 18.89
N ARG A 180 25.81 -3.13 18.71
CA ARG A 180 24.39 -3.05 19.06
C ARG A 180 23.86 -4.39 19.55
N GLU A 181 23.00 -4.35 20.52
CA GLU A 181 22.16 -5.48 20.92
C GLU A 181 20.83 -5.37 20.16
N LEU A 182 20.52 -6.37 19.35
CA LEU A 182 19.29 -6.42 18.56
C LEU A 182 18.40 -7.55 19.08
N ARG A 183 17.10 -7.27 19.15
CA ARG A 183 16.08 -8.22 19.60
C ARG A 183 15.07 -8.43 18.46
N PRO A 184 15.29 -9.43 17.59
CA PRO A 184 14.35 -9.73 16.52
C PRO A 184 12.99 -10.17 17.04
N LEU A 185 11.92 -9.87 16.26
CA LEU A 185 10.59 -10.36 16.57
C LEU A 185 10.48 -11.86 16.34
N THR A 186 9.69 -12.50 17.19
CA THR A 186 9.35 -13.92 17.01
C THR A 186 8.26 -14.07 15.93
N LEU A 187 8.45 -15.03 15.03
CA LEU A 187 7.45 -15.40 14.03
C LEU A 187 6.56 -16.54 14.55
N PRO A 188 5.25 -16.55 14.21
CA PRO A 188 4.40 -17.71 14.52
C PRO A 188 4.85 -18.93 13.72
N PRO A 189 4.52 -20.16 14.16
CA PRO A 189 4.71 -21.36 13.33
C PRO A 189 4.01 -21.20 11.97
N PRO A 190 4.63 -21.69 10.86
CA PRO A 190 4.05 -21.54 9.52
C PRO A 190 2.63 -22.13 9.38
N GLU A 191 2.34 -23.20 10.12
CA GLU A 191 1.10 -23.95 10.07
C GLU A 191 -0.02 -23.30 10.91
N GLN A 192 0.29 -22.23 11.66
CA GLN A 192 -0.71 -21.54 12.49
C GLN A 192 -1.44 -20.49 11.65
N PRO A 193 -2.70 -20.75 11.22
CA PRO A 193 -3.47 -19.76 10.47
C PRO A 193 -3.88 -18.60 11.36
N LEU A 194 -4.01 -17.43 10.78
CA LEU A 194 -4.68 -16.30 11.41
C LEU A 194 -6.19 -16.54 11.43
N VAL A 195 -6.84 -16.04 12.49
CA VAL A 195 -8.28 -16.20 12.68
C VAL A 195 -8.91 -14.84 12.95
N VAL A 196 -10.05 -14.57 12.30
CA VAL A 196 -10.87 -13.37 12.57
C VAL A 196 -11.31 -13.39 14.03
N GLY A 197 -11.18 -12.23 14.71
CA GLY A 197 -11.40 -12.09 16.15
C GLY A 197 -10.14 -12.32 17.00
N GLN A 198 -9.03 -12.78 16.43
CA GLN A 198 -7.74 -12.87 17.11
C GLN A 198 -7.28 -11.48 17.53
N LYS A 199 -6.75 -11.34 18.75
CA LYS A 199 -6.19 -10.08 19.27
C LYS A 199 -5.05 -9.60 18.36
N ALA A 200 -5.06 -8.31 18.06
CA ALA A 200 -4.07 -7.63 17.24
C ALA A 200 -3.54 -6.41 17.99
N LEU A 201 -2.21 -6.34 18.12
CA LEU A 201 -1.51 -5.23 18.76
C LEU A 201 -0.61 -4.57 17.72
N ALA A 202 -0.92 -3.33 17.34
CA ALA A 202 -0.09 -2.57 16.42
C ALA A 202 0.86 -1.67 17.21
N ILE A 203 2.17 -1.83 16.98
CA ILE A 203 3.20 -0.99 17.59
C ILE A 203 3.81 -0.10 16.51
N GLY A 204 4.10 1.14 16.86
CA GLY A 204 4.86 2.08 16.06
C GLY A 204 5.83 2.88 16.91
N ASN A 205 6.75 3.56 16.25
CA ASN A 205 7.65 4.54 16.88
C ASN A 205 7.55 5.85 16.09
N PRO A 206 6.41 6.58 16.19
CA PRO A 206 6.25 7.85 15.50
C PRO A 206 7.22 8.86 16.09
N PHE A 207 7.99 9.52 15.22
CA PHE A 207 8.95 10.57 15.58
C PHE A 207 10.21 10.10 16.33
N GLY A 208 10.41 8.81 16.60
CA GLY A 208 11.59 8.29 17.28
C GLY A 208 11.72 8.71 18.75
N LEU A 209 10.61 9.10 19.39
CA LEU A 209 10.57 9.52 20.79
C LEU A 209 10.19 8.35 21.69
N ASP A 210 8.94 7.88 21.57
CA ASP A 210 8.40 6.79 22.36
C ASP A 210 7.55 5.88 21.47
N HIS A 211 7.52 4.60 21.81
CA HIS A 211 6.65 3.64 21.13
C HIS A 211 5.18 3.94 21.43
N SER A 212 4.34 3.82 20.42
CA SER A 212 2.89 3.87 20.58
C SER A 212 2.28 2.50 20.32
N LEU A 213 1.29 2.15 21.12
CA LEU A 213 0.56 0.90 21.05
C LEU A 213 -0.91 1.17 20.75
N THR A 214 -1.48 0.44 19.80
CA THR A 214 -2.92 0.35 19.63
C THR A 214 -3.35 -1.11 19.64
N VAL A 215 -4.52 -1.38 20.20
CA VAL A 215 -5.05 -2.74 20.38
C VAL A 215 -6.39 -2.85 19.69
N GLY A 216 -6.60 -3.97 19.04
CA GLY A 216 -7.82 -4.34 18.35
C GLY A 216 -7.85 -5.84 18.08
N VAL A 217 -8.52 -6.23 17.01
CA VAL A 217 -8.61 -7.61 16.54
C VAL A 217 -8.30 -7.71 15.04
N VAL A 218 -8.03 -8.90 14.58
CA VAL A 218 -8.12 -9.25 13.16
C VAL A 218 -9.58 -9.18 12.77
N SER A 219 -9.98 -8.16 12.00
CA SER A 219 -11.38 -7.92 11.62
C SER A 219 -11.78 -8.71 10.38
N ALA A 220 -10.83 -8.93 9.46
CA ALA A 220 -11.01 -9.76 8.26
C ALA A 220 -9.66 -10.17 7.69
N LEU A 221 -9.68 -11.20 6.84
CA LEU A 221 -8.55 -11.71 6.08
C LEU A 221 -8.82 -11.58 4.58
N ASP A 222 -7.81 -11.82 3.76
CA ASP A 222 -7.87 -11.89 2.30
C ASP A 222 -8.49 -10.64 1.65
N ARG A 223 -8.19 -9.46 2.24
CA ARG A 223 -8.64 -8.18 1.69
C ARG A 223 -7.77 -7.75 0.52
N GLU A 224 -8.42 -7.20 -0.50
CA GLU A 224 -7.76 -6.53 -1.61
C GLU A 224 -7.85 -5.01 -1.41
N VAL A 225 -6.71 -4.33 -1.45
CA VAL A 225 -6.61 -2.89 -1.29
C VAL A 225 -5.69 -2.29 -2.35
N VAL A 226 -5.98 -1.06 -2.77
CA VAL A 226 -5.09 -0.33 -3.69
C VAL A 226 -3.92 0.21 -2.89
N GLY A 227 -2.72 -0.30 -3.17
CA GLY A 227 -1.48 0.07 -2.51
C GLY A 227 -0.77 1.27 -3.13
N PHE A 228 0.47 1.46 -2.68
CA PHE A 228 1.37 2.48 -3.22
C PHE A 228 1.57 2.27 -4.74
N GLY A 229 1.48 3.37 -5.51
CA GLY A 229 1.59 3.31 -6.97
C GLY A 229 0.34 2.81 -7.70
N GLY A 230 -0.79 2.59 -7.01
CA GLY A 230 -2.07 2.24 -7.63
C GLY A 230 -2.23 0.75 -7.97
N VAL A 231 -1.32 -0.10 -7.49
CA VAL A 231 -1.37 -1.56 -7.68
C VAL A 231 -2.21 -2.19 -6.56
N SER A 232 -3.08 -3.13 -6.91
CA SER A 232 -3.85 -3.89 -5.92
C SER A 232 -2.97 -4.86 -5.15
N ILE A 233 -2.99 -4.75 -3.81
CA ILE A 233 -2.35 -5.70 -2.90
C ILE A 233 -3.43 -6.63 -2.36
N ARG A 234 -3.29 -7.93 -2.59
CA ARG A 234 -4.19 -8.98 -2.09
C ARG A 234 -3.70 -9.57 -0.79
N ASP A 235 -4.57 -10.39 -0.19
CA ASP A 235 -4.31 -11.17 1.03
C ASP A 235 -4.06 -10.32 2.28
N MET A 236 -4.46 -9.04 2.28
CA MET A 236 -4.22 -8.13 3.39
C MET A 236 -5.05 -8.47 4.62
N ILE A 237 -4.45 -8.31 5.79
CA ILE A 237 -5.13 -8.37 7.08
C ILE A 237 -5.86 -7.04 7.28
N GLN A 238 -7.16 -7.10 7.61
CA GLN A 238 -7.90 -5.95 8.12
C GLN A 238 -7.95 -6.01 9.66
N THR A 239 -7.71 -4.86 10.31
CA THR A 239 -7.77 -4.72 11.77
C THR A 239 -8.48 -3.42 12.17
N ASP A 240 -9.12 -3.40 13.32
CA ASP A 240 -9.66 -2.20 13.96
C ASP A 240 -8.68 -1.57 14.96
N ALA A 241 -7.51 -2.21 15.22
CA ALA A 241 -6.40 -1.52 15.86
C ALA A 241 -6.08 -0.25 15.07
N SER A 242 -5.96 0.89 15.75
CA SER A 242 -5.80 2.18 15.07
C SER A 242 -4.47 2.25 14.34
N ILE A 243 -4.51 2.23 13.01
CA ILE A 243 -3.35 2.49 12.15
C ILE A 243 -3.38 3.97 11.78
N ASN A 244 -2.27 4.66 12.01
CA ASN A 244 -2.12 6.10 11.74
C ASN A 244 -0.72 6.38 11.16
N PRO A 245 -0.51 7.55 10.53
CA PRO A 245 0.84 7.97 10.14
C PRO A 245 1.81 7.86 11.34
N GLY A 246 2.89 7.13 11.14
CA GLY A 246 3.91 6.86 12.15
C GLY A 246 3.98 5.41 12.63
N ASN A 247 2.88 4.63 12.62
CA ASN A 247 2.99 3.18 12.85
C ASN A 247 3.07 2.34 11.56
N SER A 248 2.97 2.97 10.39
CA SER A 248 3.24 2.32 9.08
C SER A 248 4.66 1.76 9.05
N GLY A 249 4.82 0.50 8.63
CA GLY A 249 6.06 -0.27 8.67
C GLY A 249 6.34 -0.96 10.00
N GLY A 250 5.66 -0.57 11.07
CA GLY A 250 5.75 -1.23 12.36
C GLY A 250 5.02 -2.57 12.41
N PRO A 251 5.28 -3.40 13.43
CA PRO A 251 4.71 -4.73 13.54
C PRO A 251 3.23 -4.70 13.97
N LEU A 252 2.47 -5.67 13.45
CA LEU A 252 1.20 -6.13 13.98
C LEU A 252 1.44 -7.47 14.67
N LEU A 253 1.09 -7.57 15.96
CA LEU A 253 1.42 -8.72 16.80
C LEU A 253 0.17 -9.43 17.30
N ASP A 254 0.30 -10.71 17.63
CA ASP A 254 -0.72 -11.47 18.36
C ASP A 254 -0.56 -11.35 19.88
N SER A 255 -1.47 -12.00 20.63
CA SER A 255 -1.45 -12.03 22.10
C SER A 255 -0.22 -12.74 22.70
N ALA A 256 0.56 -13.45 21.92
CA ALA A 256 1.83 -14.05 22.33
C ALA A 256 3.05 -13.18 21.96
N GLY A 257 2.83 -11.98 21.43
CA GLY A 257 3.89 -11.06 20.96
C GLY A 257 4.57 -11.50 19.67
N ARG A 258 3.96 -12.39 18.90
CA ARG A 258 4.50 -12.89 17.63
C ARG A 258 4.00 -12.03 16.47
N LEU A 259 4.86 -11.82 15.49
CA LEU A 259 4.53 -11.05 14.29
C LEU A 259 3.44 -11.73 13.46
N ILE A 260 2.29 -11.10 13.31
CA ILE A 260 1.21 -11.56 12.41
C ILE A 260 1.12 -10.74 11.13
N GLY A 261 1.67 -9.52 11.11
CA GLY A 261 1.70 -8.67 9.94
C GLY A 261 2.52 -7.41 10.13
N MET A 262 2.59 -6.58 9.09
CA MET A 262 3.20 -5.25 9.10
C MET A 262 2.15 -4.20 8.78
N ASN A 263 1.96 -3.24 9.69
CA ASN A 263 1.02 -2.13 9.51
C ASN A 263 1.39 -1.33 8.26
N THR A 264 0.42 -0.98 7.41
CA THR A 264 0.76 -0.27 6.18
C THR A 264 -0.13 0.94 5.90
N MET A 265 -1.42 0.76 5.78
CA MET A 265 -2.31 1.85 5.35
C MET A 265 -3.65 1.83 6.07
N ILE A 266 -4.37 2.95 5.94
CA ILE A 266 -5.74 3.10 6.41
C ILE A 266 -6.69 3.35 5.23
N PHE A 267 -7.91 2.85 5.35
CA PHE A 267 -9.00 3.27 4.48
C PHE A 267 -9.64 4.53 5.07
N SER A 268 -9.15 5.70 4.64
CA SER A 268 -9.61 6.97 5.19
C SER A 268 -9.60 8.07 4.14
N LYS A 269 -10.67 8.86 4.10
CA LYS A 269 -10.74 10.08 3.27
C LYS A 269 -10.07 11.29 3.94
N THR A 270 -9.84 11.23 5.24
CA THR A 270 -9.30 12.33 6.05
C THR A 270 -7.85 12.12 6.47
N GLY A 271 -7.27 10.94 6.21
CA GLY A 271 -5.91 10.58 6.62
C GLY A 271 -5.79 10.12 8.08
N THR A 272 -6.91 10.00 8.81
CA THR A 272 -6.96 9.44 10.17
C THR A 272 -7.68 8.11 10.20
N SER A 273 -7.35 7.23 11.15
CA SER A 273 -8.01 5.93 11.31
C SER A 273 -9.52 6.09 11.52
N ALA A 274 -10.29 5.38 10.72
CA ALA A 274 -11.75 5.24 10.85
C ALA A 274 -12.14 3.86 11.43
N GLY A 275 -11.23 3.17 12.11
CA GLY A 275 -11.44 1.80 12.59
C GLY A 275 -11.24 0.74 11.50
N ILE A 276 -10.62 1.11 10.38
CA ILE A 276 -10.27 0.18 9.28
C ILE A 276 -8.81 0.41 8.93
N GLY A 277 -7.95 -0.45 9.44
CA GLY A 277 -6.53 -0.52 9.13
C GLY A 277 -6.20 -1.78 8.34
N PHE A 278 -5.10 -1.75 7.59
CA PHE A 278 -4.60 -2.89 6.84
C PHE A 278 -3.15 -3.18 7.17
N ALA A 279 -2.80 -4.46 7.13
CA ALA A 279 -1.44 -4.92 7.34
C ALA A 279 -1.06 -5.99 6.33
N VAL A 280 0.19 -5.97 5.88
CA VAL A 280 0.79 -7.02 5.06
C VAL A 280 0.95 -8.26 5.93
N PRO A 281 0.43 -9.44 5.55
CA PRO A 281 0.46 -10.62 6.42
C PRO A 281 1.87 -11.19 6.57
N VAL A 282 2.12 -11.83 7.71
CA VAL A 282 3.40 -12.46 8.03
C VAL A 282 3.80 -13.55 7.02
N SER A 283 2.85 -14.24 6.41
CA SER A 283 3.10 -15.24 5.35
C SER A 283 3.82 -14.60 4.16
N THR A 284 3.36 -13.44 3.70
CA THR A 284 3.99 -12.65 2.63
C THR A 284 5.37 -12.16 3.05
N ILE A 285 5.51 -11.60 4.27
CA ILE A 285 6.79 -11.11 4.80
C ILE A 285 7.81 -12.25 4.86
N ARG A 286 7.42 -13.41 5.41
CA ARG A 286 8.26 -14.61 5.53
C ARG A 286 8.74 -15.13 4.18
N ARG A 287 7.92 -15.04 3.15
CA ARG A 287 8.25 -15.47 1.78
C ARG A 287 9.19 -14.49 1.08
N LEU A 288 8.95 -13.18 1.22
CA LEU A 288 9.63 -12.17 0.42
C LEU A 288 10.90 -11.62 1.06
N VAL A 289 10.94 -11.42 2.38
CA VAL A 289 12.09 -10.79 3.05
C VAL A 289 13.40 -11.56 2.83
N PRO A 290 13.47 -12.90 2.94
CA PRO A 290 14.70 -13.64 2.63
C PRO A 290 15.16 -13.46 1.19
N GLN A 291 14.23 -13.41 0.23
CA GLN A 291 14.56 -13.17 -1.18
C GLN A 291 15.10 -11.74 -1.40
N ILE A 292 14.50 -10.75 -0.75
CA ILE A 292 14.99 -9.36 -0.82
C ILE A 292 16.40 -9.27 -0.21
N ILE A 293 16.66 -9.93 0.91
CA ILE A 293 17.99 -9.97 1.53
C ILE A 293 19.02 -10.58 0.59
N GLN A 294 18.66 -11.67 -0.08
CA GLN A 294 19.60 -12.42 -0.92
C GLN A 294 19.79 -11.79 -2.30
N PHE A 295 18.73 -11.25 -2.92
CA PHE A 295 18.72 -10.84 -4.33
C PHE A 295 18.42 -9.34 -4.55
N GLY A 296 18.08 -8.59 -3.50
CA GLY A 296 17.66 -7.19 -3.60
C GLY A 296 16.18 -7.00 -4.00
N ALA A 297 15.54 -8.03 -4.54
CA ALA A 297 14.14 -8.03 -4.94
C ALA A 297 13.56 -9.46 -4.93
N PRO A 298 12.23 -9.62 -4.86
CA PRO A 298 11.61 -10.93 -5.01
C PRO A 298 11.86 -11.52 -6.39
N ARG A 299 12.16 -12.81 -6.43
CA ARG A 299 12.21 -13.59 -7.68
C ARG A 299 10.78 -14.01 -8.02
N ARG A 300 10.21 -13.42 -9.04
CA ARG A 300 8.84 -13.70 -9.45
C ARG A 300 8.79 -14.61 -10.67
N ALA A 301 7.79 -15.46 -10.66
CA ALA A 301 7.44 -16.26 -11.82
C ALA A 301 6.88 -15.36 -12.93
N ALA A 302 7.30 -15.61 -14.17
CA ALA A 302 6.93 -14.84 -15.34
C ALA A 302 6.74 -15.71 -16.58
N LEU A 303 5.90 -15.24 -17.50
CA LEU A 303 5.65 -15.89 -18.78
C LEU A 303 6.69 -15.53 -19.84
N GLY A 304 7.52 -14.50 -19.62
CA GLY A 304 8.45 -13.99 -20.64
C GLY A 304 7.72 -13.28 -21.79
N ILE A 305 6.82 -12.38 -21.43
CA ILE A 305 6.03 -11.58 -22.38
C ILE A 305 6.08 -10.10 -22.02
N ASP A 306 5.91 -9.26 -23.04
CA ASP A 306 5.53 -7.87 -22.92
C ASP A 306 4.03 -7.73 -23.20
N ILE A 307 3.38 -6.83 -22.49
CA ILE A 307 1.93 -6.66 -22.55
C ILE A 307 1.52 -5.29 -23.11
N VAL A 308 0.31 -5.23 -23.62
CA VAL A 308 -0.37 -3.97 -23.94
C VAL A 308 -0.86 -3.36 -22.64
N GLY A 309 -0.55 -2.07 -22.42
CA GLY A 309 -0.99 -1.39 -21.20
C GLY A 309 -2.52 -1.36 -21.06
N ASP A 310 -3.03 -1.57 -19.86
CA ASP A 310 -4.46 -1.71 -19.53
C ASP A 310 -5.33 -0.55 -20.06
N HIS A 311 -4.80 0.68 -20.09
CA HIS A 311 -5.54 1.83 -20.60
C HIS A 311 -5.77 1.75 -22.13
N ILE A 312 -4.82 1.15 -22.87
CA ILE A 312 -4.94 0.92 -24.33
C ILE A 312 -5.89 -0.25 -24.56
N ALA A 313 -5.71 -1.36 -23.83
CA ALA A 313 -6.57 -2.55 -23.93
C ALA A 313 -8.05 -2.19 -23.69
N ARG A 314 -8.35 -1.44 -22.62
CA ARG A 314 -9.71 -0.98 -22.31
C ARG A 314 -10.31 -0.09 -23.41
N ARG A 315 -9.52 0.83 -23.98
CA ARG A 315 -9.99 1.66 -25.11
C ARG A 315 -10.30 0.83 -26.36
N ALA A 316 -9.57 -0.26 -26.54
CA ALA A 316 -9.79 -1.19 -27.65
C ALA A 316 -10.91 -2.22 -27.37
N GLY A 317 -11.57 -2.17 -26.21
CA GLY A 317 -12.59 -3.14 -25.82
C GLY A 317 -12.05 -4.55 -25.58
N ILE A 318 -10.77 -4.68 -25.22
CA ILE A 318 -10.12 -5.95 -24.91
C ILE A 318 -10.34 -6.26 -23.42
N GLU A 319 -10.99 -7.38 -23.15
CA GLU A 319 -11.12 -7.94 -21.80
C GLU A 319 -10.01 -8.98 -21.60
N GLY A 320 -9.09 -8.74 -20.66
CA GLY A 320 -7.90 -9.56 -20.43
C GLY A 320 -6.60 -8.81 -20.69
N VAL A 321 -5.49 -9.54 -20.68
CA VAL A 321 -4.15 -9.00 -20.91
C VAL A 321 -3.66 -9.38 -22.30
N ALA A 322 -3.65 -8.42 -23.23
CA ALA A 322 -3.16 -8.64 -24.58
C ALA A 322 -1.63 -8.72 -24.60
N ILE A 323 -1.08 -9.75 -25.20
CA ILE A 323 0.36 -9.93 -25.38
C ILE A 323 0.84 -9.00 -26.49
N ARG A 324 1.72 -8.04 -26.16
CA ARG A 324 2.36 -7.16 -27.13
C ARG A 324 3.46 -7.90 -27.88
N GLU A 325 4.35 -8.53 -27.14
CA GLU A 325 5.51 -9.23 -27.65
C GLU A 325 5.83 -10.43 -26.79
N VAL A 326 6.36 -11.49 -27.40
CA VAL A 326 6.83 -12.70 -26.72
C VAL A 326 8.35 -12.69 -26.81
N GLN A 327 9.03 -12.85 -25.66
CA GLN A 327 10.49 -12.90 -25.61
C GLN A 327 11.01 -14.10 -26.43
N VAL A 328 11.98 -13.83 -27.29
CA VAL A 328 12.62 -14.86 -28.13
C VAL A 328 13.24 -15.92 -27.22
N GLU A 329 12.96 -17.21 -27.52
CA GLU A 329 13.36 -18.36 -26.69
C GLU A 329 12.82 -18.38 -25.26
N GLY A 330 11.95 -17.43 -24.90
CA GLY A 330 11.26 -17.39 -23.62
C GLY A 330 10.21 -18.51 -23.49
N PRO A 331 9.70 -18.73 -22.26
CA PRO A 331 8.72 -19.78 -21.99
C PRO A 331 7.43 -19.63 -22.82
N ALA A 332 6.91 -18.43 -22.95
CA ALA A 332 5.73 -18.17 -23.77
C ALA A 332 5.95 -18.49 -25.24
N ALA A 333 7.16 -18.18 -25.80
CA ALA A 333 7.50 -18.52 -27.18
C ALA A 333 7.55 -20.05 -27.39
N LYS A 334 8.19 -20.75 -26.48
CA LYS A 334 8.29 -22.24 -26.49
C LYS A 334 6.92 -22.90 -26.40
N ALA A 335 6.00 -22.31 -25.66
CA ALA A 335 4.63 -22.78 -25.52
C ALA A 335 3.72 -22.40 -26.70
N GLY A 336 4.18 -21.57 -27.64
CA GLY A 336 3.42 -21.16 -28.82
C GLY A 336 2.39 -20.05 -28.56
N LEU A 337 2.68 -19.17 -27.60
CA LEU A 337 1.93 -17.91 -27.42
C LEU A 337 2.36 -16.90 -28.49
N HIS A 338 1.42 -16.06 -28.87
CA HIS A 338 1.60 -15.08 -29.94
C HIS A 338 1.37 -13.65 -29.43
N GLY A 339 2.32 -12.74 -29.74
CA GLY A 339 2.15 -11.30 -29.55
C GLY A 339 1.38 -10.64 -30.71
N LEU A 340 1.24 -9.32 -30.62
CA LEU A 340 0.69 -8.48 -31.68
C LEU A 340 1.52 -8.65 -32.97
N LYS A 341 0.84 -8.59 -34.13
CA LYS A 341 1.49 -8.51 -35.45
C LYS A 341 1.09 -7.21 -36.14
N ILE A 342 2.01 -6.64 -36.86
CA ILE A 342 1.75 -5.48 -37.72
C ILE A 342 1.71 -5.99 -39.17
N GLU A 343 0.54 -5.90 -39.78
CA GLU A 343 0.33 -6.30 -41.19
C GLU A 343 -0.07 -5.05 -42.01
N GLY A 344 0.91 -4.44 -42.68
CA GLY A 344 0.72 -3.13 -43.32
C GLY A 344 0.43 -2.04 -42.30
N ASP A 345 -0.69 -1.35 -42.41
CA ASP A 345 -1.16 -0.31 -41.48
C ASP A 345 -2.09 -0.86 -40.40
N GLN A 346 -2.27 -2.17 -40.30
CA GLN A 346 -3.17 -2.80 -39.36
C GLN A 346 -2.40 -3.52 -38.24
N VAL A 347 -2.90 -3.37 -37.02
CA VAL A 347 -2.43 -4.15 -35.83
C VAL A 347 -3.38 -5.35 -35.67
N VAL A 348 -2.82 -6.55 -35.86
CA VAL A 348 -3.53 -7.81 -35.64
C VAL A 348 -3.27 -8.30 -34.22
N LEU A 349 -4.35 -8.53 -33.47
CA LEU A 349 -4.25 -9.09 -32.14
C LEU A 349 -3.75 -10.54 -32.24
N GLY A 350 -2.74 -10.85 -31.39
CA GLY A 350 -2.33 -12.21 -31.07
C GLY A 350 -3.20 -12.82 -29.98
N ASP A 351 -2.55 -13.29 -28.92
CA ASP A 351 -3.21 -13.86 -27.77
C ASP A 351 -3.60 -12.81 -26.74
N VAL A 352 -4.77 -12.98 -26.14
CA VAL A 352 -5.22 -12.23 -24.97
C VAL A 352 -5.33 -13.22 -23.82
N ILE A 353 -4.54 -13.02 -22.76
CA ILE A 353 -4.60 -13.85 -21.54
C ILE A 353 -5.89 -13.50 -20.79
N VAL A 354 -6.75 -14.49 -20.58
CA VAL A 354 -8.04 -14.36 -19.89
C VAL A 354 -8.11 -15.20 -18.61
N GLY A 355 -7.07 -15.99 -18.31
CA GLY A 355 -6.96 -16.76 -17.07
C GLY A 355 -5.62 -17.43 -16.88
N ILE A 356 -5.28 -17.72 -15.62
CA ILE A 356 -4.17 -18.57 -15.19
C ILE A 356 -4.76 -19.64 -14.26
N GLU A 357 -4.59 -20.91 -14.61
CA GLU A 357 -5.28 -22.02 -13.93
C GLU A 357 -6.78 -21.71 -13.77
N ASP A 358 -7.30 -21.70 -12.56
CA ASP A 358 -8.71 -21.41 -12.27
C ASP A 358 -9.01 -19.94 -12.05
N GLU A 359 -7.98 -19.06 -12.05
CA GLU A 359 -8.16 -17.62 -11.84
C GLU A 359 -8.45 -16.88 -13.13
N VAL A 360 -9.46 -16.00 -13.07
CA VAL A 360 -9.82 -15.11 -14.20
C VAL A 360 -8.89 -13.90 -14.23
N VAL A 361 -8.34 -13.62 -15.41
CA VAL A 361 -7.47 -12.47 -15.67
C VAL A 361 -8.20 -11.45 -16.53
N ARG A 362 -8.48 -10.26 -15.98
CA ARG A 362 -9.16 -9.15 -16.66
C ARG A 362 -8.22 -7.98 -16.98
N ASN A 363 -7.09 -7.89 -16.26
CA ASN A 363 -6.12 -6.80 -16.34
C ASN A 363 -4.74 -7.26 -15.88
N TYR A 364 -3.77 -6.36 -15.90
CA TYR A 364 -2.40 -6.64 -15.45
C TYR A 364 -2.31 -7.05 -13.97
N ASP A 365 -3.09 -6.40 -13.10
CA ASP A 365 -3.06 -6.71 -11.66
C ASP A 365 -3.57 -8.14 -11.38
N ASP A 366 -4.62 -8.58 -12.10
CA ASP A 366 -5.09 -9.97 -12.00
C ASP A 366 -4.01 -10.95 -12.46
N LEU A 367 -3.36 -10.69 -13.61
CA LEU A 367 -2.27 -11.52 -14.11
C LEU A 367 -1.10 -11.59 -13.13
N PHE A 368 -0.69 -10.44 -12.61
CA PHE A 368 0.40 -10.34 -11.63
C PHE A 368 0.09 -11.16 -10.36
N ASN A 369 -1.10 -10.97 -9.80
CA ASN A 369 -1.49 -11.67 -8.57
C ASN A 369 -1.69 -13.17 -8.78
N ALA A 370 -2.18 -13.60 -9.95
CA ALA A 370 -2.29 -15.00 -10.29
C ALA A 370 -0.91 -15.67 -10.41
N LEU A 371 0.05 -15.02 -11.07
CA LEU A 371 1.42 -15.55 -11.21
C LEU A 371 2.23 -15.50 -9.92
N ASP A 372 1.97 -14.56 -8.99
CA ASP A 372 2.71 -14.41 -7.73
C ASP A 372 2.53 -15.59 -6.76
N ARG A 373 1.62 -16.54 -7.07
CA ARG A 373 1.40 -17.78 -6.32
C ARG A 373 2.32 -18.93 -6.73
N PHE A 374 3.00 -18.79 -7.86
CA PHE A 374 3.84 -19.83 -8.44
C PHE A 374 5.32 -19.48 -8.30
N GLU A 375 6.14 -20.51 -8.32
CA GLU A 375 7.59 -20.39 -8.32
C GLU A 375 8.13 -20.48 -9.78
N PRO A 376 9.26 -19.80 -10.09
CA PRO A 376 9.95 -20.03 -11.37
C PRO A 376 10.32 -21.50 -11.58
N GLY A 377 10.00 -22.04 -12.75
CA GLY A 377 10.16 -23.45 -13.10
C GLY A 377 8.89 -24.28 -12.98
N GLU A 378 7.84 -23.76 -12.33
CA GLU A 378 6.54 -24.43 -12.33
C GLU A 378 5.83 -24.26 -13.68
N SER A 379 5.00 -25.25 -14.04
CA SER A 379 4.18 -25.22 -15.25
C SER A 379 2.74 -24.86 -14.89
N VAL A 380 2.19 -23.84 -15.56
CA VAL A 380 0.82 -23.35 -15.35
C VAL A 380 0.00 -23.37 -16.63
N GLY A 381 -1.28 -23.64 -16.53
CA GLY A 381 -2.23 -23.54 -17.63
C GLY A 381 -2.63 -22.07 -17.90
N VAL A 382 -2.14 -21.51 -18.98
CA VAL A 382 -2.49 -20.15 -19.43
C VAL A 382 -3.70 -20.22 -20.33
N LYS A 383 -4.83 -19.63 -19.91
CA LYS A 383 -6.03 -19.49 -20.74
C LYS A 383 -5.87 -18.27 -21.63
N VAL A 384 -5.83 -18.49 -22.94
CA VAL A 384 -5.72 -17.41 -23.93
C VAL A 384 -6.90 -17.42 -24.88
N GLN A 385 -7.38 -16.23 -25.21
CA GLN A 385 -8.32 -16.02 -26.30
C GLN A 385 -7.54 -15.70 -27.58
N ARG A 386 -7.72 -16.53 -28.62
CA ARG A 386 -7.10 -16.39 -29.93
C ARG A 386 -8.18 -16.52 -31.01
N ALA A 387 -8.33 -15.52 -31.86
CA ALA A 387 -9.35 -15.49 -32.94
C ALA A 387 -10.79 -15.80 -32.46
N GLY A 388 -11.13 -15.43 -31.21
CA GLY A 388 -12.46 -15.65 -30.64
C GLY A 388 -12.66 -16.98 -29.91
N GLU A 389 -11.68 -17.88 -29.97
CA GLU A 389 -11.70 -19.16 -29.24
C GLU A 389 -10.77 -19.11 -28.02
N VAL A 390 -11.08 -19.85 -26.96
CA VAL A 390 -10.27 -19.95 -25.75
C VAL A 390 -9.50 -21.26 -25.76
N PHE A 391 -8.19 -21.16 -25.56
CA PHE A 391 -7.26 -22.29 -25.45
C PHE A 391 -6.59 -22.29 -24.07
N VAL A 392 -6.26 -23.46 -23.56
CA VAL A 392 -5.42 -23.63 -22.38
C VAL A 392 -4.06 -24.12 -22.84
N ILE A 393 -3.03 -23.34 -22.61
CA ILE A 393 -1.67 -23.62 -23.06
C ILE A 393 -0.78 -23.77 -21.82
N PRO A 394 -0.14 -24.95 -21.62
CA PRO A 394 0.81 -25.13 -20.53
C PRO A 394 2.09 -24.33 -20.79
N VAL A 395 2.49 -23.51 -19.82
CA VAL A 395 3.69 -22.67 -19.89
C VAL A 395 4.55 -22.92 -18.66
N GLU A 396 5.82 -23.28 -18.86
CA GLU A 396 6.81 -23.36 -17.77
C GLU A 396 7.29 -21.94 -17.44
N LEU A 397 7.10 -21.52 -16.17
CA LEU A 397 7.40 -20.16 -15.76
C LEU A 397 8.91 -19.93 -15.63
N THR A 398 9.38 -18.74 -15.98
CA THR A 398 10.76 -18.28 -15.78
C THR A 398 10.83 -17.24 -14.66
N VAL A 399 12.05 -16.82 -14.29
CA VAL A 399 12.23 -15.68 -13.41
C VAL A 399 11.93 -14.38 -14.20
N LEU A 400 11.17 -13.49 -13.62
CA LEU A 400 11.03 -12.13 -14.18
C LEU A 400 12.42 -11.51 -14.28
N GLY A 401 12.82 -11.12 -15.47
CA GLY A 401 14.08 -10.42 -15.69
C GLY A 401 14.11 -9.07 -14.96
N PRO A 402 15.32 -8.52 -14.70
CA PRO A 402 15.51 -7.24 -14.05
C PRO A 402 14.91 -6.07 -14.84
#